data_45b0997473cc5eb645204777ab6154af
#
_entry.id   45b0997473cc5eb645204777ab6154af
#
_cell.length_a   1.000
_cell.length_b   1.000
_cell.length_c   1.000
_cell.angle_alpha   90.00
_cell.angle_beta   90.00
_cell.angle_gamma   90.00
#
_symmetry.space_group_name_H-M   'P 1'
#
loop_
_entity.id
_entity.type
_entity.pdbx_description
1 polymer ?
#
loop_
_entity_poly.entity_id
_entity_poly.type
_entity_poly.pdbx_seq_one_letter_code
_entity_poly.pdbx_strand_id
1 'polypeptide(L)'
;MRMRKRHNLEPRMEKCADLLIAEPAENRGRWREALPGFSALYVELGCGKGRFTAGSAEALPDALLLAIEKVPDAMIIAMERVKEQGLPNVRFMDIDAAKLPEIFAPGEIDRIYINFCDPWPKSRDAKLRLTAPGFLRLYADALKEGGQIHFKTDNTPLFDWSIGVLEEEGWALGEVTHDLHEHGTGGVMTDYEARFTAEGMKINRLVATKTADTKTTAAGAVPRLRNASLTDARGYEESQEANRRNNE
;
A
#
# COMPACT_ATOMS: atom_id res chain seq x y z
N MET A 1 12.63 13.16 4.98
CA MET A 1 12.36 14.06 6.13
C MET A 1 11.93 13.21 7.32
N ARG A 2 12.74 13.12 8.38
CA ARG A 2 12.34 12.37 9.57
C ARG A 2 11.13 13.05 10.17
N MET A 3 9.97 12.39 10.19
CA MET A 3 8.79 12.94 10.82
C MET A 3 9.11 13.33 12.28
N ARG A 4 8.78 14.57 12.68
CA ARG A 4 8.91 14.99 14.08
C ARG A 4 7.98 14.12 14.92
N LYS A 5 8.50 13.56 16.03
CA LYS A 5 7.65 12.88 17.01
C LYS A 5 6.49 13.80 17.41
N ARG A 6 5.29 13.28 17.29
CA ARG A 6 4.08 14.01 17.66
C ARG A 6 3.99 14.15 19.16
N HIS A 7 3.63 15.34 19.60
CA HIS A 7 3.30 15.58 21.00
C HIS A 7 2.01 14.82 21.34
N ASN A 8 1.94 14.17 22.50
CA ASN A 8 0.78 13.42 22.96
C ASN A 8 0.34 12.26 22.02
N LEU A 9 1.30 11.50 21.43
CA LEU A 9 0.97 10.38 20.55
C LEU A 9 0.13 9.32 21.27
N GLU A 10 0.56 8.86 22.47
CA GLU A 10 -0.11 7.80 23.23
C GLU A 10 -1.58 8.13 23.56
N PRO A 11 -1.93 9.29 24.16
CA PRO A 11 -3.32 9.62 24.41
C PRO A 11 -4.19 9.76 23.16
N ARG A 12 -3.59 10.09 22.01
CA ARG A 12 -4.30 10.15 20.72
C ARG A 12 -4.58 8.74 20.19
N MET A 13 -3.57 7.85 20.29
CA MET A 13 -3.71 6.43 19.91
C MET A 13 -4.80 5.75 20.74
N GLU A 14 -4.84 5.99 22.06
CA GLU A 14 -5.90 5.48 22.95
C GLU A 14 -7.30 5.89 22.50
N LYS A 15 -7.48 7.16 22.08
CA LYS A 15 -8.77 7.65 21.57
C LYS A 15 -9.22 6.98 20.30
N CYS A 16 -8.30 6.40 19.54
CA CYS A 16 -8.55 5.71 18.26
C CYS A 16 -8.34 4.19 18.37
N ALA A 17 -8.19 3.63 19.58
CA ALA A 17 -7.87 2.23 19.79
C ALA A 17 -8.90 1.27 19.17
N ASP A 18 -10.16 1.69 19.05
CA ASP A 18 -11.24 0.96 18.38
C ASP A 18 -11.00 0.73 16.87
N LEU A 19 -10.11 1.51 16.25
CA LEU A 19 -9.73 1.36 14.86
C LEU A 19 -8.47 0.49 14.67
N LEU A 20 -7.70 0.22 15.72
CA LEU A 20 -6.47 -0.53 15.67
C LEU A 20 -6.71 -2.03 15.92
N ILE A 21 -6.21 -2.87 15.03
CA ILE A 21 -6.16 -4.33 15.26
C ILE A 21 -4.80 -4.65 15.90
N ALA A 22 -4.82 -4.93 17.20
CA ALA A 22 -3.61 -5.19 17.97
C ALA A 22 -2.95 -6.53 17.61
N GLU A 23 -3.76 -7.60 17.46
CA GLU A 23 -3.31 -8.96 17.16
C GLU A 23 -3.89 -9.44 15.82
N PRO A 24 -3.41 -8.91 14.67
CA PRO A 24 -4.01 -9.20 13.38
C PRO A 24 -3.88 -10.67 12.94
N ALA A 25 -2.88 -11.39 13.43
CA ALA A 25 -2.69 -12.82 13.15
C ALA A 25 -3.84 -13.70 13.67
N GLU A 26 -4.55 -13.28 14.70
CA GLU A 26 -5.71 -14.00 15.22
C GLU A 26 -6.89 -14.05 14.23
N ASN A 27 -6.94 -13.10 13.28
CA ASN A 27 -7.98 -13.02 12.26
C ASN A 27 -7.62 -13.78 10.96
N ARG A 28 -6.45 -14.41 10.91
CA ARG A 28 -5.99 -15.13 9.72
C ARG A 28 -7.00 -16.19 9.29
N GLY A 29 -7.46 -16.11 8.03
CA GLY A 29 -8.44 -17.02 7.44
C GLY A 29 -9.90 -16.73 7.81
N ARG A 30 -10.17 -15.70 8.63
CA ARG A 30 -11.52 -15.36 9.09
C ARG A 30 -11.81 -13.85 9.20
N TRP A 31 -11.11 -13.03 8.40
CA TRP A 31 -11.31 -11.57 8.42
C TRP A 31 -12.75 -11.16 8.14
N ARG A 32 -13.47 -11.87 7.26
CA ARG A 32 -14.87 -11.60 6.94
C ARG A 32 -15.84 -11.95 8.07
N GLU A 33 -15.44 -12.90 8.94
CA GLU A 33 -16.21 -13.29 10.12
C GLU A 33 -15.90 -12.35 11.29
N ALA A 34 -14.64 -12.02 11.50
CA ALA A 34 -14.19 -11.12 12.56
C ALA A 34 -14.72 -9.69 12.39
N LEU A 35 -14.86 -9.23 11.15
CA LEU A 35 -15.41 -7.92 10.80
C LEU A 35 -16.50 -8.11 9.74
N PRO A 36 -17.73 -8.54 10.15
CA PRO A 36 -18.80 -8.87 9.21
C PRO A 36 -19.43 -7.62 8.58
N GLY A 37 -20.17 -7.85 7.50
CA GLY A 37 -20.95 -6.82 6.82
C GLY A 37 -20.29 -6.26 5.57
N PHE A 38 -19.10 -6.75 5.18
CA PHE A 38 -18.39 -6.31 3.99
C PHE A 38 -18.27 -7.44 2.96
N SER A 39 -18.47 -7.10 1.69
CA SER A 39 -18.39 -8.04 0.56
C SER A 39 -16.98 -8.24 0.02
N ALA A 40 -16.08 -7.27 0.26
CA ALA A 40 -14.70 -7.28 -0.21
C ALA A 40 -13.72 -6.92 0.91
N LEU A 41 -12.49 -7.45 0.82
CA LEU A 41 -11.37 -7.18 1.70
C LEU A 41 -10.22 -6.55 0.92
N TYR A 42 -9.93 -5.29 1.21
CA TYR A 42 -8.86 -4.52 0.58
C TYR A 42 -7.77 -4.18 1.59
N VAL A 43 -6.53 -4.16 1.13
CA VAL A 43 -5.36 -3.83 1.96
C VAL A 43 -4.61 -2.67 1.32
N GLU A 44 -4.30 -1.63 2.09
CA GLU A 44 -3.41 -0.55 1.68
C GLU A 44 -2.06 -0.68 2.39
N LEU A 45 -0.97 -0.77 1.61
CA LEU A 45 0.40 -0.86 2.12
C LEU A 45 1.03 0.54 2.18
N GLY A 46 1.26 1.06 3.40
CA GLY A 46 1.80 2.39 3.62
C GLY A 46 0.75 3.49 3.51
N CYS A 47 -0.29 3.45 4.34
CA CYS A 47 -1.40 4.41 4.25
C CYS A 47 -1.03 5.86 4.61
N GLY A 48 0.13 6.09 5.22
CA GLY A 48 0.62 7.40 5.60
C GLY A 48 -0.37 8.16 6.48
N LYS A 49 -0.83 9.35 6.03
CA LYS A 49 -1.80 10.19 6.75
C LYS A 49 -3.27 9.89 6.41
N GLY A 50 -3.53 8.83 5.63
CA GLY A 50 -4.84 8.25 5.42
C GLY A 50 -5.82 9.02 4.53
N ARG A 51 -5.36 9.95 3.67
CA ARG A 51 -6.28 10.62 2.74
C ARG A 51 -6.87 9.65 1.74
N PHE A 52 -6.02 8.79 1.14
CA PHE A 52 -6.48 7.75 0.23
C PHE A 52 -7.33 6.72 0.95
N THR A 53 -6.91 6.30 2.14
CA THR A 53 -7.65 5.36 3.01
C THR A 53 -9.08 5.84 3.24
N ALA A 54 -9.24 7.07 3.76
CA ALA A 54 -10.55 7.62 4.08
C ALA A 54 -11.41 7.82 2.83
N GLY A 55 -10.87 8.43 1.78
CA GLY A 55 -11.62 8.64 0.54
C GLY A 55 -12.00 7.33 -0.17
N SER A 56 -11.14 6.30 -0.10
CA SER A 56 -11.47 4.98 -0.65
C SER A 56 -12.55 4.28 0.16
N ALA A 57 -12.53 4.40 1.48
CA ALA A 57 -13.54 3.83 2.35
C ALA A 57 -14.92 4.50 2.14
N GLU A 58 -14.95 5.82 1.96
CA GLU A 58 -16.16 6.55 1.61
C GLU A 58 -16.72 6.14 0.24
N ALA A 59 -15.85 5.98 -0.76
CA ALA A 59 -16.24 5.60 -2.12
C ALA A 59 -16.65 4.12 -2.25
N LEU A 60 -16.24 3.26 -1.31
CA LEU A 60 -16.40 1.80 -1.37
C LEU A 60 -16.96 1.28 -0.03
N PRO A 61 -18.20 1.67 0.36
CA PRO A 61 -18.76 1.35 1.68
C PRO A 61 -18.94 -0.16 1.93
N ASP A 62 -19.04 -0.96 0.87
CA ASP A 62 -19.19 -2.42 0.96
C ASP A 62 -17.85 -3.17 1.08
N ALA A 63 -16.72 -2.46 1.06
CA ALA A 63 -15.40 -3.05 1.22
C ALA A 63 -14.82 -2.71 2.59
N LEU A 64 -14.28 -3.71 3.30
CA LEU A 64 -13.42 -3.51 4.44
C LEU A 64 -12.03 -3.12 3.95
N LEU A 65 -11.52 -1.97 4.37
CA LEU A 65 -10.17 -1.48 4.06
C LEU A 65 -9.26 -1.64 5.28
N LEU A 66 -8.26 -2.50 5.16
CA LEU A 66 -7.21 -2.69 6.15
C LEU A 66 -5.99 -1.85 5.77
N ALA A 67 -5.72 -0.80 6.54
CA ALA A 67 -4.65 0.15 6.30
C ALA A 67 -3.41 -0.22 7.13
N ILE A 68 -2.29 -0.45 6.46
CA ILE A 68 -1.01 -0.80 7.08
C ILE A 68 -0.09 0.42 7.08
N GLU A 69 0.47 0.76 8.25
CA GLU A 69 1.46 1.82 8.40
C GLU A 69 2.41 1.52 9.57
N LYS A 70 3.70 1.65 9.33
CA LYS A 70 4.75 1.38 10.34
C LYS A 70 5.18 2.61 11.13
N VAL A 71 4.77 3.80 10.69
CA VAL A 71 5.11 5.06 11.34
C VAL A 71 3.93 5.52 12.19
N PRO A 72 3.96 5.34 13.52
CA PRO A 72 2.84 5.69 14.39
C PRO A 72 2.42 7.16 14.29
N ASP A 73 3.39 8.07 14.06
CA ASP A 73 3.14 9.49 13.86
C ASP A 73 2.36 9.82 12.57
N ALA A 74 2.40 8.94 11.56
CA ALA A 74 1.58 9.05 10.35
C ALA A 74 0.23 8.37 10.58
N MET A 75 0.25 7.14 11.08
CA MET A 75 -0.93 6.32 11.31
C MET A 75 -1.96 7.02 12.21
N ILE A 76 -1.53 7.70 13.28
CA ILE A 76 -2.48 8.40 14.15
C ILE A 76 -3.27 9.47 13.40
N ILE A 77 -2.66 10.19 12.45
CA ILE A 77 -3.37 11.18 11.63
C ILE A 77 -4.43 10.51 10.76
N ALA A 78 -4.08 9.34 10.19
CA ALA A 78 -5.02 8.55 9.40
C ALA A 78 -6.19 8.04 10.25
N MET A 79 -5.91 7.54 11.44
CA MET A 79 -6.93 7.04 12.38
C MET A 79 -7.89 8.16 12.81
N GLU A 80 -7.37 9.33 13.18
CA GLU A 80 -8.20 10.49 13.54
C GLU A 80 -9.08 10.92 12.38
N ARG A 81 -8.54 11.00 11.15
CA ARG A 81 -9.31 11.32 9.95
C ARG A 81 -10.48 10.35 9.73
N VAL A 82 -10.22 9.05 9.83
CA VAL A 82 -11.26 8.01 9.69
C VAL A 82 -12.32 8.15 10.79
N LYS A 83 -11.88 8.39 12.02
CA LYS A 83 -12.78 8.56 13.17
C LYS A 83 -13.65 9.81 13.07
N GLU A 84 -13.07 10.95 12.67
CA GLU A 84 -13.78 12.22 12.44
C GLU A 84 -14.85 12.10 11.34
N GLN A 85 -14.56 11.29 10.29
CA GLN A 85 -15.50 11.03 9.21
C GLN A 85 -16.50 9.92 9.51
N GLY A 86 -16.36 9.23 10.65
CA GLY A 86 -17.27 8.16 11.07
C GLY A 86 -17.29 6.94 10.11
N LEU A 87 -16.17 6.62 9.47
CA LEU A 87 -16.08 5.53 8.50
C LEU A 87 -16.01 4.16 9.20
N PRO A 88 -17.02 3.29 9.07
CA PRO A 88 -17.09 2.03 9.80
C PRO A 88 -16.22 0.93 9.19
N ASN A 89 -15.87 1.08 7.92
CA ASN A 89 -15.24 0.07 7.07
C ASN A 89 -13.71 0.20 6.97
N VAL A 90 -13.04 0.80 7.97
CA VAL A 90 -11.58 0.93 8.02
C VAL A 90 -11.05 0.35 9.33
N ARG A 91 -9.93 -0.38 9.27
CA ARG A 91 -9.11 -0.75 10.42
C ARG A 91 -7.64 -0.56 10.07
N PHE A 92 -6.83 -0.34 11.11
CA PHE A 92 -5.40 -0.08 10.99
C PHE A 92 -4.57 -1.19 11.62
N MET A 93 -3.38 -1.44 11.07
CA MET A 93 -2.41 -2.40 11.58
C MET A 93 -1.00 -1.82 11.52
N ASP A 94 -0.28 -1.89 12.65
CA ASP A 94 1.16 -1.56 12.73
C ASP A 94 1.99 -2.80 12.42
N ILE A 95 2.14 -3.10 11.15
CA ILE A 95 2.86 -4.29 10.68
C ILE A 95 3.76 -3.98 9.48
N ASP A 96 4.67 -4.89 9.20
CA ASP A 96 5.47 -4.92 7.97
C ASP A 96 4.74 -5.74 6.89
N ALA A 97 4.78 -5.29 5.63
CA ALA A 97 4.22 -6.02 4.50
C ALA A 97 4.81 -7.45 4.35
N ALA A 98 6.03 -7.68 4.84
CA ALA A 98 6.64 -9.00 4.86
C ALA A 98 5.89 -10.01 5.77
N LYS A 99 5.06 -9.51 6.69
CA LYS A 99 4.26 -10.35 7.60
C LYS A 99 2.88 -10.72 7.06
N LEU A 100 2.53 -10.32 5.85
CA LEU A 100 1.23 -10.67 5.25
C LEU A 100 0.88 -12.17 5.36
N PRO A 101 1.81 -13.13 5.15
CA PRO A 101 1.50 -14.56 5.30
C PRO A 101 1.13 -15.00 6.71
N GLU A 102 1.55 -14.24 7.75
CA GLU A 102 1.20 -14.52 9.14
C GLU A 102 -0.22 -14.03 9.46
N ILE A 103 -0.75 -13.10 8.66
CA ILE A 103 -1.97 -12.33 8.92
C ILE A 103 -3.11 -12.74 8.01
N PHE A 104 -2.80 -13.06 6.75
CA PHE A 104 -3.79 -13.47 5.77
C PHE A 104 -3.59 -14.91 5.32
N ALA A 105 -4.70 -15.64 5.21
CA ALA A 105 -4.72 -16.94 4.56
C ALA A 105 -4.64 -16.79 3.03
N PRO A 106 -4.24 -17.83 2.30
CA PRO A 106 -4.24 -17.81 0.85
C PRO A 106 -5.61 -17.44 0.27
N GLY A 107 -5.64 -16.49 -0.67
CA GLY A 107 -6.87 -16.09 -1.35
C GLY A 107 -7.84 -15.23 -0.54
N GLU A 108 -7.41 -14.69 0.60
CA GLU A 108 -8.30 -13.94 1.50
C GLU A 108 -8.50 -12.48 1.09
N ILE A 109 -7.53 -11.88 0.38
CA ILE A 109 -7.55 -10.47 -0.04
C ILE A 109 -8.12 -10.34 -1.46
N ASP A 110 -9.01 -9.37 -1.68
CA ASP A 110 -9.54 -9.05 -3.00
C ASP A 110 -8.66 -8.04 -3.75
N ARG A 111 -8.06 -7.07 -3.05
CA ARG A 111 -7.24 -6.00 -3.65
C ARG A 111 -6.17 -5.48 -2.70
N ILE A 112 -4.99 -5.18 -3.26
CA ILE A 112 -3.90 -4.50 -2.57
C ILE A 112 -3.65 -3.15 -3.25
N TYR A 113 -3.53 -2.09 -2.44
CA TYR A 113 -3.11 -0.77 -2.89
C TYR A 113 -1.68 -0.50 -2.46
N ILE A 114 -0.85 -0.02 -3.39
CA ILE A 114 0.52 0.43 -3.15
C ILE A 114 0.62 1.84 -3.73
N ASN A 115 0.63 2.85 -2.86
CA ASN A 115 0.63 4.24 -3.26
C ASN A 115 1.91 4.93 -2.78
N PHE A 116 2.74 5.44 -3.71
CA PHE A 116 3.91 6.27 -3.41
C PHE A 116 4.90 5.64 -2.43
N CYS A 117 5.16 4.34 -2.63
CA CYS A 117 6.14 3.61 -1.82
C CYS A 117 7.57 4.04 -2.14
N ASP A 118 8.51 3.75 -1.21
CA ASP A 118 9.92 4.06 -1.36
C ASP A 118 10.53 3.41 -2.61
N PRO A 119 11.20 4.20 -3.49
CA PRO A 119 11.70 3.69 -4.77
C PRO A 119 12.99 2.89 -4.67
N TRP A 120 13.74 2.98 -3.57
CA TRP A 120 15.00 2.28 -3.36
C TRP A 120 15.92 2.34 -4.60
N PRO A 121 16.52 3.53 -4.92
CA PRO A 121 17.15 3.77 -6.21
C PRO A 121 18.40 2.92 -6.44
N LYS A 122 19.08 2.46 -5.38
CA LYS A 122 20.30 1.63 -5.50
C LYS A 122 19.93 0.19 -5.87
N SER A 123 20.59 -0.39 -6.88
CA SER A 123 20.32 -1.76 -7.36
C SER A 123 20.43 -2.82 -6.25
N ARG A 124 21.37 -2.67 -5.31
CA ARG A 124 21.53 -3.59 -4.15
C ARG A 124 20.29 -3.61 -3.23
N ASP A 125 19.50 -2.55 -3.24
CA ASP A 125 18.33 -2.35 -2.38
C ASP A 125 17.02 -2.64 -3.13
N ALA A 126 17.06 -2.99 -4.42
CA ALA A 126 15.88 -3.27 -5.24
C ALA A 126 14.95 -4.34 -4.63
N LYS A 127 15.50 -5.30 -3.88
CA LYS A 127 14.74 -6.31 -3.15
C LYS A 127 13.85 -5.76 -2.03
N LEU A 128 14.04 -4.48 -1.63
CA LEU A 128 13.25 -3.79 -0.60
C LEU A 128 12.04 -3.05 -1.19
N ARG A 129 11.96 -2.93 -2.53
CA ARG A 129 10.80 -2.34 -3.22
C ARG A 129 9.57 -3.19 -2.96
N LEU A 130 8.43 -2.57 -2.69
CA LEU A 130 7.16 -3.31 -2.49
C LEU A 130 6.67 -4.01 -3.77
N THR A 131 7.24 -3.70 -4.93
CA THR A 131 7.01 -4.39 -6.20
C THR A 131 8.13 -5.39 -6.56
N ALA A 132 9.03 -5.73 -5.62
CA ALA A 132 10.06 -6.75 -5.85
C ALA A 132 9.46 -8.17 -5.90
N PRO A 133 10.09 -9.11 -6.63
CA PRO A 133 9.55 -10.47 -6.80
C PRO A 133 9.17 -11.16 -5.50
N GLY A 134 9.96 -10.99 -4.42
CA GLY A 134 9.67 -11.57 -3.12
C GLY A 134 8.35 -11.08 -2.52
N PHE A 135 8.06 -9.78 -2.62
CA PHE A 135 6.79 -9.22 -2.17
C PHE A 135 5.63 -9.60 -3.09
N LEU A 136 5.83 -9.56 -4.42
CA LEU A 136 4.78 -9.91 -5.39
C LEU A 136 4.27 -11.33 -5.19
N ARG A 137 5.16 -12.28 -4.85
CA ARG A 137 4.78 -13.66 -4.53
C ARG A 137 3.99 -13.76 -3.22
N LEU A 138 4.34 -12.98 -2.18
CA LEU A 138 3.53 -12.92 -0.95
C LEU A 138 2.13 -12.38 -1.24
N TYR A 139 2.03 -11.35 -2.10
CA TYR A 139 0.74 -10.80 -2.51
C TYR A 139 -0.07 -11.81 -3.33
N ALA A 140 0.59 -12.54 -4.23
CA ALA A 140 -0.05 -13.59 -5.01
C ALA A 140 -0.65 -14.68 -4.14
N ASP A 141 0.04 -15.08 -3.07
CA ASP A 141 -0.51 -16.04 -2.11
C ASP A 141 -1.75 -15.49 -1.39
N ALA A 142 -1.68 -14.25 -0.91
CA ALA A 142 -2.75 -13.64 -0.12
C ALA A 142 -3.97 -13.22 -0.96
N LEU A 143 -3.76 -12.85 -2.24
CA LEU A 143 -4.83 -12.46 -3.16
C LEU A 143 -5.60 -13.67 -3.67
N LYS A 144 -6.92 -13.52 -3.77
CA LYS A 144 -7.77 -14.49 -4.49
C LYS A 144 -7.43 -14.53 -5.98
N GLU A 145 -7.91 -15.56 -6.70
CA GLU A 145 -7.85 -15.59 -8.16
C GLU A 145 -8.59 -14.37 -8.75
N GLY A 146 -7.96 -13.69 -9.72
CA GLY A 146 -8.45 -12.42 -10.26
C GLY A 146 -8.32 -11.23 -9.31
N GLY A 147 -7.73 -11.41 -8.13
CA GLY A 147 -7.41 -10.32 -7.20
C GLY A 147 -6.36 -9.38 -7.77
N GLN A 148 -6.33 -8.13 -7.33
CA GLN A 148 -5.61 -7.06 -8.00
C GLN A 148 -4.63 -6.32 -7.08
N ILE A 149 -3.52 -5.88 -7.66
CA ILE A 149 -2.64 -4.84 -7.12
C ILE A 149 -2.89 -3.56 -7.89
N HIS A 150 -3.25 -2.47 -7.20
CA HIS A 150 -3.31 -1.12 -7.76
C HIS A 150 -2.07 -0.35 -7.31
N PHE A 151 -1.22 0.01 -8.24
CA PHE A 151 0.04 0.69 -7.98
C PHE A 151 0.05 2.09 -8.56
N LYS A 152 0.43 3.09 -7.72
CA LYS A 152 0.65 4.47 -8.12
C LYS A 152 2.00 4.96 -7.61
N THR A 153 2.71 5.73 -8.43
CA THR A 153 3.96 6.40 -8.04
C THR A 153 4.25 7.59 -8.96
N ASP A 154 4.91 8.61 -8.42
CA ASP A 154 5.52 9.72 -9.17
C ASP A 154 6.90 9.35 -9.75
N ASN A 155 7.48 8.23 -9.29
CA ASN A 155 8.81 7.78 -9.69
C ASN A 155 8.75 6.88 -10.93
N THR A 156 8.93 7.47 -12.12
CA THR A 156 8.91 6.74 -13.39
C THR A 156 9.94 5.61 -13.47
N PRO A 157 11.22 5.75 -13.02
CA PRO A 157 12.16 4.63 -13.00
C PRO A 157 11.70 3.43 -12.16
N LEU A 158 11.05 3.68 -11.01
CA LEU A 158 10.44 2.60 -10.22
C LEU A 158 9.28 1.97 -10.96
N PHE A 159 8.44 2.79 -11.61
CA PHE A 159 7.27 2.33 -12.35
C PHE A 159 7.64 1.41 -13.50
N ASP A 160 8.58 1.84 -14.37
CA ASP A 160 9.04 1.06 -15.52
C ASP A 160 9.71 -0.26 -15.10
N TRP A 161 10.53 -0.20 -14.03
CA TRP A 161 11.10 -1.42 -13.46
C TRP A 161 10.01 -2.36 -12.91
N SER A 162 8.98 -1.82 -12.27
CA SER A 162 7.88 -2.62 -11.71
C SER A 162 7.04 -3.30 -12.78
N ILE A 163 6.82 -2.65 -13.94
CA ILE A 163 6.16 -3.26 -15.10
C ILE A 163 6.90 -4.55 -15.50
N GLY A 164 8.21 -4.47 -15.76
CA GLY A 164 8.99 -5.64 -16.15
C GLY A 164 8.96 -6.76 -15.13
N VAL A 165 9.07 -6.42 -13.83
CA VAL A 165 9.00 -7.44 -12.76
C VAL A 165 7.62 -8.10 -12.67
N LEU A 166 6.54 -7.33 -12.79
CA LEU A 166 5.18 -7.86 -12.75
C LEU A 166 4.93 -8.83 -13.93
N GLU A 167 5.38 -8.47 -15.14
CA GLU A 167 5.30 -9.34 -16.32
C GLU A 167 6.13 -10.63 -16.12
N GLU A 168 7.37 -10.53 -15.63
CA GLU A 168 8.23 -11.68 -15.32
C GLU A 168 7.62 -12.60 -14.25
N GLU A 169 6.88 -12.04 -13.28
CA GLU A 169 6.19 -12.79 -12.23
C GLU A 169 4.79 -13.29 -12.66
N GLY A 170 4.38 -13.08 -13.92
CA GLY A 170 3.17 -13.65 -14.53
C GLY A 170 1.87 -12.90 -14.19
N TRP A 171 1.96 -11.61 -13.84
CA TRP A 171 0.77 -10.79 -13.62
C TRP A 171 0.21 -10.25 -14.94
N ALA A 172 -1.11 -10.22 -15.07
CA ALA A 172 -1.75 -9.54 -16.20
C ALA A 172 -1.86 -8.03 -15.91
N LEU A 173 -1.22 -7.21 -16.76
CA LEU A 173 -1.23 -5.75 -16.59
C LEU A 173 -2.42 -5.10 -17.32
N GLY A 174 -3.04 -4.12 -16.67
CA GLY A 174 -4.07 -3.26 -17.20
C GLY A 174 -3.96 -1.84 -16.68
N GLU A 175 -4.65 -0.92 -17.31
CA GLU A 175 -4.70 0.50 -16.95
C GLU A 175 -3.30 1.13 -16.76
N VAL A 176 -2.32 0.72 -17.58
CA VAL A 176 -0.95 1.24 -17.52
C VAL A 176 -0.92 2.64 -18.12
N THR A 177 -0.54 3.62 -17.31
CA THR A 177 -0.37 5.01 -17.75
C THR A 177 0.77 5.69 -17.01
N HIS A 178 1.47 6.59 -17.73
CA HIS A 178 2.48 7.49 -17.15
C HIS A 178 1.91 8.87 -16.78
N ASP A 179 0.61 9.07 -16.99
CA ASP A 179 -0.10 10.30 -16.63
C ASP A 179 -1.55 9.99 -16.24
N LEU A 180 -1.76 9.67 -14.97
CA LEU A 180 -3.08 9.29 -14.44
C LEU A 180 -4.12 10.41 -14.61
N HIS A 181 -3.66 11.68 -14.63
CA HIS A 181 -4.54 12.85 -14.64
C HIS A 181 -4.66 13.52 -16.00
N GLU A 182 -4.12 12.92 -17.07
CA GLU A 182 -4.19 13.46 -18.44
C GLU A 182 -5.65 13.74 -18.89
N HIS A 183 -6.59 12.91 -18.46
CA HIS A 183 -8.02 13.02 -18.84
C HIS A 183 -8.94 13.30 -17.64
N GLY A 184 -8.42 13.92 -16.59
CA GLY A 184 -9.19 14.27 -15.39
C GLY A 184 -8.70 13.57 -14.12
N THR A 185 -9.46 13.66 -13.03
CA THR A 185 -9.06 13.04 -11.75
C THR A 185 -9.21 11.52 -11.79
N GLY A 186 -8.11 10.81 -11.62
CA GLY A 186 -8.05 9.34 -11.64
C GLY A 186 -8.56 8.65 -10.36
N GLY A 187 -9.65 9.13 -9.77
CA GLY A 187 -10.23 8.57 -8.55
C GLY A 187 -9.70 9.22 -7.26
N VAL A 188 -9.65 8.45 -6.17
CA VAL A 188 -9.21 8.97 -4.85
C VAL A 188 -7.73 9.25 -4.85
N MET A 189 -7.35 10.47 -4.43
CA MET A 189 -5.96 10.92 -4.34
C MET A 189 -5.37 10.70 -2.95
N THR A 190 -4.06 10.41 -2.88
CA THR A 190 -3.27 10.53 -1.65
C THR A 190 -2.96 12.00 -1.32
N ASP A 191 -2.43 12.27 -0.12
CA ASP A 191 -1.90 13.61 0.21
C ASP A 191 -0.71 14.00 -0.68
N TYR A 192 0.13 13.02 -1.06
CA TYR A 192 1.25 13.22 -1.99
C TYR A 192 0.77 13.50 -3.41
N GLU A 193 -0.15 12.71 -3.92
CA GLU A 193 -0.72 12.86 -5.26
C GLU A 193 -1.33 14.25 -5.46
N ALA A 194 -2.14 14.71 -4.51
CA ALA A 194 -2.77 16.03 -4.58
C ALA A 194 -1.73 17.18 -4.63
N ARG A 195 -0.63 17.04 -3.87
CA ARG A 195 0.46 18.02 -3.90
C ARG A 195 1.21 17.98 -5.22
N PHE A 196 1.62 16.80 -5.69
CA PHE A 196 2.43 16.67 -6.91
C PHE A 196 1.64 17.02 -8.17
N THR A 197 0.36 16.68 -8.22
CA THR A 197 -0.52 17.11 -9.31
C THR A 197 -0.65 18.63 -9.35
N ALA A 198 -0.75 19.30 -8.19
CA ALA A 198 -0.76 20.76 -8.12
C ALA A 198 0.58 21.41 -8.56
N GLU A 199 1.69 20.68 -8.43
CA GLU A 199 3.04 21.07 -8.91
C GLU A 199 3.25 20.68 -10.40
N GLY A 200 2.24 20.11 -11.09
CA GLY A 200 2.30 19.70 -12.50
C GLY A 200 3.05 18.37 -12.74
N MET A 201 3.33 17.60 -11.70
CA MET A 201 4.00 16.31 -11.83
C MET A 201 3.01 15.23 -12.30
N LYS A 202 3.48 14.41 -13.24
CA LYS A 202 2.72 13.24 -13.74
C LYS A 202 2.75 12.10 -12.72
N ILE A 203 1.64 11.40 -12.63
CA ILE A 203 1.48 10.23 -11.76
C ILE A 203 1.35 8.99 -12.62
N ASN A 204 2.25 8.05 -12.41
CA ASN A 204 2.20 6.74 -13.05
C ASN A 204 1.21 5.84 -12.32
N ARG A 205 0.43 5.03 -13.05
CA ARG A 205 -0.52 4.07 -12.49
C ARG A 205 -0.58 2.81 -13.33
N LEU A 206 -0.74 1.66 -12.66
CA LEU A 206 -1.12 0.40 -13.28
C LEU A 206 -2.05 -0.40 -12.35
N VAL A 207 -2.75 -1.37 -12.95
CA VAL A 207 -3.45 -2.45 -12.27
C VAL A 207 -2.83 -3.76 -12.70
N ALA A 208 -2.37 -4.57 -11.74
CA ALA A 208 -1.87 -5.92 -12.00
C ALA A 208 -2.86 -6.93 -11.43
N THR A 209 -3.36 -7.83 -12.28
CA THR A 209 -4.34 -8.85 -11.91
C THR A 209 -3.66 -10.21 -11.79
N LYS A 210 -3.92 -10.90 -10.68
CA LYS A 210 -3.46 -12.28 -10.48
C LYS A 210 -4.12 -13.21 -11.47
N THR A 211 -3.31 -14.07 -12.10
CA THR A 211 -3.74 -15.10 -13.06
C THR A 211 -3.23 -16.47 -12.64
N ALA A 212 -3.60 -17.51 -13.36
CA ALA A 212 -3.07 -18.86 -13.13
C ALA A 212 -1.53 -18.96 -13.35
N ASP A 213 -0.95 -18.04 -14.15
CA ASP A 213 0.49 -18.00 -14.43
C ASP A 213 1.28 -17.18 -13.39
N THR A 214 0.58 -16.48 -12.48
CA THR A 214 1.21 -15.64 -11.45
C THR A 214 1.99 -16.50 -10.46
N LYS A 215 3.27 -16.21 -10.31
CA LYS A 215 4.15 -16.96 -9.39
C LYS A 215 3.80 -16.67 -7.94
N THR A 216 3.74 -17.75 -7.17
CA THR A 216 3.49 -17.75 -5.72
C THR A 216 4.76 -18.12 -4.95
N THR A 217 4.75 -18.01 -3.64
CA THR A 217 5.82 -18.59 -2.82
C THR A 217 5.70 -20.11 -2.86
N ALA A 218 6.81 -20.83 -3.06
CA ALA A 218 6.79 -22.29 -2.90
C ALA A 218 6.38 -22.61 -1.46
N ALA A 219 5.48 -23.57 -1.27
CA ALA A 219 4.97 -23.95 0.04
C ALA A 219 6.13 -24.17 1.04
N GLY A 220 6.22 -23.33 2.06
CA GLY A 220 7.25 -23.36 3.10
C GLY A 220 8.42 -22.36 2.95
N ALA A 221 8.53 -21.63 1.87
CA ALA A 221 9.56 -20.62 1.67
C ALA A 221 9.02 -19.21 2.01
N VAL A 222 8.95 -18.87 3.27
CA VAL A 222 8.79 -17.45 3.66
C VAL A 222 10.10 -16.73 3.30
N PRO A 223 10.11 -15.77 2.35
CA PRO A 223 11.30 -15.02 2.06
C PRO A 223 11.79 -14.35 3.35
N ARG A 224 13.06 -14.52 3.70
CA ARG A 224 13.69 -13.72 4.76
C ARG A 224 13.88 -12.29 4.24
N LEU A 225 12.77 -11.57 4.11
CA LEU A 225 12.78 -10.14 3.84
C LEU A 225 13.24 -9.48 5.14
N ARG A 226 14.50 -9.06 5.17
CA ARG A 226 14.98 -8.21 6.27
C ARG A 226 14.15 -6.93 6.23
N ASN A 227 13.59 -6.55 7.39
CA ASN A 227 12.81 -5.35 7.66
C ASN A 227 12.93 -4.28 6.56
N ALA A 228 12.07 -4.36 5.54
CA ALA A 228 11.89 -3.29 4.59
C ALA A 228 11.13 -2.20 5.34
N SER A 229 11.83 -1.13 5.73
CA SER A 229 11.16 0.04 6.26
C SER A 229 10.27 0.60 5.16
N LEU A 230 8.96 0.68 5.39
CA LEU A 230 8.02 1.35 4.50
C LEU A 230 8.30 2.87 4.40
N THR A 231 9.19 3.38 5.24
CA THR A 231 9.58 4.80 5.28
C THR A 231 11.03 4.96 5.71
N ASP A 232 12.00 4.76 4.81
CA ASP A 232 13.29 5.44 4.95
C ASP A 232 13.19 6.79 4.19
N ALA A 233 12.82 7.83 4.94
CA ALA A 233 12.63 9.18 4.42
C ALA A 233 13.85 9.73 3.66
N ARG A 234 15.05 9.20 3.90
CA ARG A 234 16.28 9.58 3.17
C ARG A 234 16.29 9.08 1.73
N GLY A 235 15.80 7.86 1.48
CA GLY A 235 15.71 7.32 0.12
C GLY A 235 14.73 8.09 -0.75
N TYR A 236 13.66 8.61 -0.14
CA TYR A 236 12.65 9.37 -0.84
C TYR A 236 13.13 10.79 -1.23
N GLU A 237 13.83 11.51 -0.32
CA GLU A 237 14.38 12.85 -0.63
C GLU A 237 15.49 12.80 -1.70
N GLU A 238 16.42 11.82 -1.63
CA GLU A 238 17.45 11.62 -2.66
C GLU A 238 16.83 11.31 -4.03
N SER A 239 15.72 10.58 -4.06
CA SER A 239 14.98 10.26 -5.28
C SER A 239 14.24 11.47 -5.85
N GLN A 240 13.68 12.34 -5.02
CA GLN A 240 13.02 13.57 -5.45
C GLN A 240 14.01 14.57 -6.05
N GLU A 241 15.21 14.71 -5.47
CA GLU A 241 16.26 15.53 -6.05
C GLU A 241 16.77 14.98 -7.39
N ALA A 242 16.87 13.66 -7.54
CA ALA A 242 17.25 13.02 -8.79
C ALA A 242 16.19 13.22 -9.90
N ASN A 243 14.89 13.12 -9.54
CA ASN A 243 13.80 13.39 -10.49
C ASN A 243 13.75 14.87 -10.94
N ARG A 244 14.03 15.83 -10.05
CA ARG A 244 14.09 17.24 -10.41
C ARG A 244 15.23 17.54 -11.40
N ARG A 245 16.41 16.93 -11.21
CA ARG A 245 17.57 17.10 -12.10
C ARG A 245 17.41 16.47 -13.49
N ASN A 246 16.54 15.48 -13.63
CA ASN A 246 16.27 14.83 -14.93
C ASN A 246 15.16 15.51 -15.72
N ASN A 247 14.44 16.47 -15.13
CA ASN A 247 13.37 17.24 -15.77
C ASN A 247 13.75 18.70 -16.04
N GLU A 248 15.00 19.11 -15.73
CA GLU A 248 15.65 20.34 -16.17
C GLU A 248 16.55 20.08 -17.40
#